data_8157c023a4ba21b1ac55107e71b7e85e
#
_entry.id   8157c023a4ba21b1ac55107e71b7e85e
#
_cell.length_a   1.000
_cell.length_b   1.000
_cell.length_c   1.000
_cell.angle_alpha   90.00
_cell.angle_beta   90.00
_cell.angle_gamma   90.00
#
_symmetry.space_group_name_H-M   'P 1'
#
loop_
_entity.id
_entity.type
_entity.pdbx_description
1 polymer ?
#
loop_
_entity_poly.entity_id
_entity_poly.type
_entity_poly.pdbx_seq_one_letter_code
_entity_poly.pdbx_strand_id
1 'polypeptide(L)'
;MKKRLVMIAGVCVCTLIAAAGLYQNYSKNEKYQKQLFAMDTYMEFTAYGRGGQQAVEKAAKEVQRLDALLSAQNEESQVYALNQRGSLEVSDDLAEIIQRGKEIFQETDGLFDDTIYPLMELWGFPTGEYHVPSGEEIENLL
;
A
#
# COMPACT_ATOMS: atom_id res chain seq x y z
N MET A 1 -44.78 -43.78 15.86
CA MET A 1 -43.45 -43.27 16.29
C MET A 1 -42.52 -42.88 15.15
N LYS A 2 -42.29 -43.73 14.15
CA LYS A 2 -41.34 -43.46 13.02
C LYS A 2 -41.66 -42.16 12.23
N LYS A 3 -42.92 -41.84 11.91
CA LYS A 3 -43.32 -40.63 11.18
C LYS A 3 -43.00 -39.33 11.94
N ARG A 4 -43.17 -39.30 13.27
CA ARG A 4 -42.82 -38.13 14.10
C ARG A 4 -41.32 -37.92 14.18
N LEU A 5 -40.54 -39.00 14.23
CA LEU A 5 -39.08 -38.93 14.24
C LEU A 5 -38.51 -38.37 12.94
N VAL A 6 -39.05 -38.80 11.80
CA VAL A 6 -38.67 -38.29 10.46
C VAL A 6 -39.00 -36.80 10.31
N MET A 7 -40.18 -36.38 10.85
CA MET A 7 -40.58 -34.98 10.78
C MET A 7 -39.70 -34.10 11.64
N ILE A 8 -39.29 -34.53 12.85
CA ILE A 8 -38.36 -33.81 13.74
C ILE A 8 -37.00 -33.71 13.07
N ALA A 9 -36.47 -34.79 12.48
CA ALA A 9 -35.22 -34.80 11.78
C ALA A 9 -35.21 -33.81 10.57
N GLY A 10 -36.33 -33.78 9.82
CA GLY A 10 -36.49 -32.82 8.71
C GLY A 10 -36.47 -31.36 9.19
N VAL A 11 -37.17 -31.03 10.27
CA VAL A 11 -37.15 -29.68 10.84
C VAL A 11 -35.76 -29.30 11.33
N CYS A 12 -35.03 -30.20 12.00
CA CYS A 12 -33.66 -29.95 12.46
C CYS A 12 -32.72 -29.68 11.28
N VAL A 13 -32.80 -30.41 10.15
CA VAL A 13 -31.99 -30.17 8.97
C VAL A 13 -32.33 -28.82 8.36
N CYS A 14 -33.58 -28.46 8.22
CA CYS A 14 -33.98 -27.15 7.69
C CYS A 14 -33.50 -25.99 8.57
N THR A 15 -33.55 -26.11 9.89
CA THR A 15 -33.05 -25.08 10.80
C THR A 15 -31.52 -24.94 10.71
N LEU A 16 -30.78 -26.03 10.56
CA LEU A 16 -29.33 -26.00 10.36
C LEU A 16 -28.93 -25.32 9.05
N ILE A 17 -29.66 -25.62 7.97
CA ILE A 17 -29.42 -24.98 6.65
C ILE A 17 -29.72 -23.48 6.73
N ALA A 18 -30.83 -23.10 7.35
CA ALA A 18 -31.20 -21.68 7.53
C ALA A 18 -30.17 -20.95 8.40
N ALA A 19 -29.73 -21.54 9.51
CA ALA A 19 -28.71 -20.98 10.39
C ALA A 19 -27.36 -20.82 9.66
N ALA A 20 -26.95 -21.82 8.87
CA ALA A 20 -25.74 -21.75 8.06
C ALA A 20 -25.83 -20.64 6.99
N GLY A 21 -26.99 -20.49 6.34
CA GLY A 21 -27.21 -19.41 5.38
C GLY A 21 -27.16 -18.03 6.00
N LEU A 22 -27.78 -17.83 7.18
CA LEU A 22 -27.73 -16.58 7.92
C LEU A 22 -26.30 -16.28 8.39
N TYR A 23 -25.58 -17.26 8.90
CA TYR A 23 -24.19 -17.12 9.33
C TYR A 23 -23.27 -16.74 8.14
N GLN A 24 -23.45 -17.36 6.98
CA GLN A 24 -22.69 -17.03 5.78
C GLN A 24 -22.98 -15.59 5.30
N ASN A 25 -24.24 -15.17 5.33
CA ASN A 25 -24.63 -13.81 4.94
C ASN A 25 -24.11 -12.76 5.92
N TYR A 26 -24.17 -13.02 7.20
CA TYR A 26 -23.59 -12.14 8.24
C TYR A 26 -22.07 -12.00 8.06
N SER A 27 -21.39 -13.12 7.88
CA SER A 27 -19.94 -13.14 7.70
C SER A 27 -19.46 -12.45 6.40
N LYS A 28 -20.29 -12.37 5.35
CA LYS A 28 -19.96 -11.65 4.13
C LYS A 28 -19.97 -10.13 4.30
N ASN A 29 -20.78 -9.62 5.20
CA ASN A 29 -20.99 -8.18 5.42
C ASN A 29 -20.14 -7.63 6.57
N GLU A 30 -19.39 -8.46 7.27
CA GLU A 30 -18.52 -8.02 8.36
C GLU A 30 -17.42 -7.12 7.79
N LYS A 31 -17.34 -5.89 8.29
CA LYS A 31 -16.42 -4.85 7.82
C LYS A 31 -15.22 -4.79 8.75
N TYR A 32 -14.03 -4.82 8.19
CA TYR A 32 -12.76 -4.63 8.88
C TYR A 32 -12.09 -3.38 8.35
N GLN A 33 -11.59 -2.55 9.25
CA GLN A 33 -10.88 -1.32 8.90
C GLN A 33 -9.59 -1.22 9.69
N LYS A 34 -8.56 -0.69 9.03
CA LYS A 34 -7.29 -0.34 9.65
C LYS A 34 -6.79 0.96 9.07
N GLN A 35 -6.39 1.87 9.94
CA GLN A 35 -5.74 3.12 9.56
C GLN A 35 -4.24 3.03 9.79
N LEU A 36 -3.48 3.68 8.94
CA LEU A 36 -2.04 3.73 8.94
C LEU A 36 -1.59 5.09 8.43
N PHE A 37 -0.57 5.66 9.07
CA PHE A 37 0.20 6.78 8.51
C PHE A 37 1.49 6.20 7.92
N ALA A 38 1.69 6.37 6.61
CA ALA A 38 2.89 5.97 5.89
C ALA A 38 3.01 6.81 4.60
N MET A 39 4.21 6.94 4.06
CA MET A 39 4.49 7.73 2.85
C MET A 39 3.91 9.15 2.93
N ASP A 40 4.07 9.79 4.10
CA ASP A 40 3.56 11.14 4.43
C ASP A 40 2.04 11.32 4.24
N THR A 41 1.26 10.24 4.30
CA THR A 41 -0.19 10.31 4.15
C THR A 41 -0.93 9.37 5.12
N TYR A 42 -2.19 9.71 5.40
CA TYR A 42 -3.11 8.83 6.11
C TYR A 42 -3.83 7.92 5.12
N MET A 43 -3.72 6.62 5.37
CA MET A 43 -4.36 5.59 4.58
C MET A 43 -5.38 4.83 5.40
N GLU A 44 -6.50 4.46 4.79
CA GLU A 44 -7.48 3.56 5.38
C GLU A 44 -7.66 2.33 4.50
N PHE A 45 -7.48 1.17 5.10
CA PHE A 45 -7.75 -0.12 4.47
C PHE A 45 -9.09 -0.63 4.94
N THR A 46 -9.96 -0.99 4.02
CA THR A 46 -11.26 -1.57 4.32
C THR A 46 -11.42 -2.89 3.57
N ALA A 47 -11.81 -3.94 4.28
CA ALA A 47 -12.16 -5.22 3.70
C ALA A 47 -13.44 -5.78 4.31
N TYR A 48 -14.13 -6.65 3.57
CA TYR A 48 -15.39 -7.25 3.98
C TYR A 48 -15.29 -8.77 3.97
N GLY A 49 -16.05 -9.40 4.86
CA GLY A 49 -16.24 -10.84 4.88
C GLY A 49 -15.11 -11.63 5.52
N ARG A 50 -15.16 -12.95 5.30
CA ARG A 50 -14.20 -13.87 5.90
C ARG A 50 -12.78 -13.57 5.43
N GLY A 51 -11.86 -13.43 6.40
CA GLY A 51 -10.46 -13.08 6.10
C GLY A 51 -10.22 -11.58 5.90
N GLY A 52 -11.26 -10.73 6.00
CA GLY A 52 -11.12 -9.27 5.90
C GLY A 52 -10.13 -8.70 6.90
N GLN A 53 -10.12 -9.18 8.13
CA GLN A 53 -9.12 -8.78 9.12
C GLN A 53 -7.69 -9.09 8.67
N GLN A 54 -7.44 -10.31 8.17
CA GLN A 54 -6.12 -10.68 7.67
C GLN A 54 -5.72 -9.87 6.44
N ALA A 55 -6.69 -9.53 5.58
CA ALA A 55 -6.44 -8.74 4.38
C ALA A 55 -5.97 -7.32 4.74
N VAL A 56 -6.67 -6.61 5.64
CA VAL A 56 -6.26 -5.26 6.06
C VAL A 56 -4.92 -5.26 6.81
N GLU A 57 -4.64 -6.30 7.61
CA GLU A 57 -3.35 -6.44 8.28
C GLU A 57 -2.20 -6.67 7.30
N LYS A 58 -2.40 -7.53 6.30
CA LYS A 58 -1.39 -7.79 5.26
C LYS A 58 -1.14 -6.55 4.41
N ALA A 59 -2.21 -5.86 3.99
CA ALA A 59 -2.09 -4.62 3.22
C ALA A 59 -1.32 -3.54 3.99
N ALA A 60 -1.65 -3.34 5.27
CA ALA A 60 -0.94 -2.37 6.11
C ALA A 60 0.55 -2.73 6.28
N LYS A 61 0.87 -4.00 6.50
CA LYS A 61 2.27 -4.46 6.59
C LYS A 61 3.04 -4.26 5.30
N GLU A 62 2.39 -4.51 4.16
CA GLU A 62 3.03 -4.33 2.86
C GLU A 62 3.33 -2.86 2.59
N VAL A 63 2.40 -1.95 2.90
CA VAL A 63 2.65 -0.52 2.78
C VAL A 63 3.78 -0.07 3.71
N GLN A 64 3.83 -0.54 4.96
CA GLN A 64 4.94 -0.23 5.87
C GLN A 64 6.29 -0.74 5.35
N ARG A 65 6.30 -1.93 4.73
CA ARG A 65 7.51 -2.48 4.10
C ARG A 65 7.98 -1.62 2.93
N LEU A 66 7.06 -1.20 2.07
CA LEU A 66 7.37 -0.33 0.94
C LEU A 66 7.79 1.08 1.39
N ASP A 67 7.15 1.64 2.41
CA ASP A 67 7.53 2.92 3.00
C ASP A 67 8.99 2.90 3.49
N ALA A 68 9.37 1.85 4.22
CA ALA A 68 10.75 1.67 4.66
C ALA A 68 11.74 1.46 3.50
N LEU A 69 11.34 0.76 2.43
CA LEU A 69 12.16 0.47 1.26
C LEU A 69 12.40 1.73 0.41
N LEU A 70 11.36 2.56 0.24
CA LEU A 70 11.30 3.65 -0.75
C LEU A 70 11.60 5.02 -0.15
N SER A 71 11.76 5.14 1.17
CA SER A 71 12.02 6.42 1.82
C SER A 71 13.35 7.03 1.36
N ALA A 72 13.32 8.23 0.81
CA ALA A 72 14.52 8.98 0.46
C ALA A 72 15.25 9.57 1.68
N GLN A 73 14.61 9.57 2.85
CA GLN A 73 15.13 10.16 4.10
C GLN A 73 15.61 9.11 5.12
N ASN A 74 15.16 7.85 5.00
CA ASN A 74 15.58 6.78 5.90
C ASN A 74 16.92 6.21 5.45
N GLU A 75 17.97 6.39 6.26
CA GLU A 75 19.33 5.90 5.97
C GLU A 75 19.41 4.38 5.74
N GLU A 76 18.46 3.61 6.24
CA GLU A 76 18.37 2.16 6.05
C GLU A 76 17.67 1.77 4.75
N SER A 77 17.09 2.72 4.01
CA SER A 77 16.37 2.43 2.77
C SER A 77 17.30 2.23 1.58
N GLN A 78 16.81 1.48 0.59
CA GLN A 78 17.55 1.30 -0.67
C GLN A 78 17.55 2.57 -1.53
N VAL A 79 16.48 3.38 -1.48
CA VAL A 79 16.41 4.64 -2.22
C VAL A 79 17.40 5.65 -1.65
N TYR A 80 17.48 5.79 -0.33
CA TYR A 80 18.49 6.64 0.31
C TYR A 80 19.90 6.20 -0.11
N ALA A 81 20.21 4.91 0.01
CA ALA A 81 21.51 4.38 -0.38
C ALA A 81 21.83 4.57 -1.87
N LEU A 82 20.82 4.45 -2.74
CA LEU A 82 20.98 4.70 -4.19
C LEU A 82 21.28 6.17 -4.47
N ASN A 83 20.56 7.10 -3.84
CA ASN A 83 20.78 8.54 -3.97
C ASN A 83 22.18 8.96 -3.50
N GLN A 84 22.69 8.34 -2.42
CA GLN A 84 24.04 8.66 -1.91
C GLN A 84 25.16 8.09 -2.79
N ARG A 85 24.96 6.95 -3.43
CA ARG A 85 26.03 6.22 -4.14
C ARG A 85 25.99 6.40 -5.66
N GLY A 86 24.87 6.86 -6.22
CA GLY A 86 24.64 6.98 -7.67
C GLY A 86 24.45 5.64 -8.38
N SER A 87 24.85 4.52 -7.78
CA SER A 87 24.60 3.16 -8.29
C SER A 87 24.58 2.15 -7.17
N LEU A 88 23.64 1.20 -7.24
CA LEU A 88 23.44 0.16 -6.23
C LEU A 88 22.77 -1.05 -6.86
N GLU A 89 23.11 -2.26 -6.39
CA GLU A 89 22.28 -3.45 -6.60
C GLU A 89 21.05 -3.36 -5.70
N VAL A 90 19.87 -3.29 -6.31
CA VAL A 90 18.60 -3.07 -5.61
C VAL A 90 17.73 -4.34 -5.64
N SER A 91 16.74 -4.40 -4.74
CA SER A 91 15.74 -5.46 -4.74
C SER A 91 14.88 -5.43 -6.00
N ASP A 92 14.25 -6.57 -6.33
CA ASP A 92 13.35 -6.70 -7.48
C ASP A 92 12.20 -5.67 -7.41
N ASP A 93 11.64 -5.42 -6.23
CA ASP A 93 10.59 -4.42 -6.02
C ASP A 93 11.03 -3.01 -6.43
N LEU A 94 12.23 -2.59 -5.99
CA LEU A 94 12.73 -1.26 -6.34
C LEU A 94 13.14 -1.20 -7.82
N ALA A 95 13.70 -2.27 -8.37
CA ALA A 95 14.04 -2.36 -9.79
C ALA A 95 12.79 -2.23 -10.68
N GLU A 96 11.69 -2.88 -10.31
CA GLU A 96 10.40 -2.78 -11.02
C GLU A 96 9.85 -1.35 -10.98
N ILE A 97 9.89 -0.69 -9.81
CA ILE A 97 9.43 0.69 -9.65
C ILE A 97 10.25 1.65 -10.52
N ILE A 98 11.60 1.55 -10.49
CA ILE A 98 12.48 2.37 -11.32
C ILE A 98 12.22 2.12 -12.81
N GLN A 99 12.06 0.86 -13.21
CA GLN A 99 11.74 0.53 -14.59
C GLN A 99 10.40 1.14 -15.03
N ARG A 100 9.38 1.08 -14.17
CA ARG A 100 8.07 1.69 -14.46
C ARG A 100 8.16 3.22 -14.49
N GLY A 101 8.95 3.85 -13.63
CA GLY A 101 9.25 5.28 -13.68
C GLY A 101 9.83 5.70 -15.04
N LYS A 102 10.83 4.98 -15.53
CA LYS A 102 11.42 5.22 -16.86
C LYS A 102 10.43 5.07 -18.02
N GLU A 103 9.53 4.09 -17.95
CA GLU A 103 8.48 3.91 -18.96
C GLU A 103 7.52 5.11 -18.95
N ILE A 104 7.08 5.57 -17.77
CA ILE A 104 6.19 6.72 -17.64
C ILE A 104 6.89 8.01 -18.12
N PHE A 105 8.17 8.18 -17.81
CA PHE A 105 8.97 9.29 -18.36
C PHE A 105 8.90 9.32 -19.88
N GLN A 106 9.11 8.18 -20.55
CA GLN A 106 9.03 8.06 -22.01
C GLN A 106 7.60 8.28 -22.54
N GLU A 107 6.59 7.67 -21.89
CA GLU A 107 5.19 7.79 -22.29
C GLU A 107 4.66 9.24 -22.18
N THR A 108 5.26 10.05 -21.31
CA THR A 108 4.86 11.45 -21.05
C THR A 108 5.77 12.50 -21.67
N ASP A 109 6.69 12.10 -22.55
CA ASP A 109 7.70 12.99 -23.13
C ASP A 109 8.46 13.81 -22.06
N GLY A 110 8.80 13.15 -20.92
CA GLY A 110 9.56 13.75 -19.82
C GLY A 110 8.75 14.61 -18.85
N LEU A 111 7.42 14.62 -18.93
CA LEU A 111 6.59 15.35 -17.97
C LEU A 111 6.56 14.68 -16.57
N PHE A 112 6.82 13.39 -16.50
CA PHE A 112 7.05 12.66 -15.25
C PHE A 112 8.55 12.34 -15.15
N ASP A 113 9.16 12.71 -14.03
CA ASP A 113 10.56 12.40 -13.74
C ASP A 113 10.69 12.01 -12.26
N ASP A 114 11.18 10.81 -12.00
CA ASP A 114 11.40 10.27 -10.65
C ASP A 114 12.82 10.55 -10.12
N THR A 115 13.65 11.28 -10.88
CA THR A 115 15.02 11.67 -10.47
C THR A 115 15.11 13.04 -9.82
N ILE A 116 13.98 13.70 -9.55
CA ILE A 116 13.89 15.09 -9.07
C ILE A 116 14.25 15.28 -7.58
N TYR A 117 14.68 14.25 -6.86
CA TYR A 117 14.96 14.36 -5.42
C TYR A 117 15.94 15.48 -5.06
N PRO A 118 17.06 15.72 -5.82
CA PRO A 118 17.94 16.87 -5.56
C PRO A 118 17.22 18.23 -5.63
N LEU A 119 16.24 18.36 -6.52
CA LEU A 119 15.42 19.58 -6.56
C LEU A 119 14.51 19.70 -5.34
N MET A 120 13.95 18.58 -4.85
CA MET A 120 13.16 18.59 -3.63
C MET A 120 13.97 19.00 -2.41
N GLU A 121 15.23 18.54 -2.32
CA GLU A 121 16.16 18.98 -1.28
C GLU A 121 16.47 20.47 -1.39
N LEU A 122 16.72 20.97 -2.61
CA LEU A 122 16.98 22.38 -2.86
C LEU A 122 15.81 23.28 -2.42
N TRP A 123 14.57 22.85 -2.64
CA TRP A 123 13.37 23.56 -2.19
C TRP A 123 13.09 23.40 -0.69
N GLY A 124 13.82 22.54 0.04
CA GLY A 124 13.67 22.29 1.46
C GLY A 124 12.51 21.39 1.85
N PHE A 125 11.93 20.63 0.91
CA PHE A 125 10.82 19.70 1.20
C PHE A 125 11.17 18.64 2.25
N PRO A 126 12.35 17.99 2.21
CA PRO A 126 12.69 16.96 3.19
C PRO A 126 12.88 17.50 4.61
N THR A 127 13.32 18.75 4.77
CA THR A 127 13.62 19.38 6.07
C THR A 127 12.48 20.22 6.61
N GLY A 128 11.55 20.63 5.74
CA GLY A 128 10.51 21.62 6.04
C GLY A 128 11.03 23.08 6.10
N GLU A 129 12.31 23.30 5.78
CA GLU A 129 12.92 24.61 5.68
C GLU A 129 12.81 25.13 4.25
N TYR A 130 11.59 25.52 3.87
CA TYR A 130 11.26 25.90 2.50
C TYR A 130 11.94 27.22 2.09
N HIS A 131 12.49 27.23 0.90
CA HIS A 131 12.91 28.45 0.20
C HIS A 131 12.63 28.35 -1.29
N VAL A 132 12.63 29.48 -1.99
CA VAL A 132 12.48 29.51 -3.45
C VAL A 132 13.87 29.64 -4.06
N PRO A 133 14.37 28.58 -4.74
CA PRO A 133 15.68 28.64 -5.36
C PRO A 133 15.73 29.60 -6.55
N SER A 134 16.89 30.12 -6.82
CA SER A 134 17.17 30.91 -8.05
C SER A 134 17.20 30.00 -9.28
N GLY A 135 17.03 30.60 -10.48
CA GLY A 135 17.17 29.85 -11.74
C GLY A 135 18.55 29.21 -11.90
N GLU A 136 19.60 29.87 -11.44
CA GLU A 136 20.99 29.36 -11.50
C GLU A 136 21.17 28.11 -10.59
N GLU A 137 20.58 28.10 -9.41
CA GLU A 137 20.62 26.93 -8.51
C GLU A 137 19.90 25.72 -9.11
N ILE A 138 18.77 25.97 -9.79
CA ILE A 138 18.02 24.91 -10.48
C ILE A 138 18.82 24.37 -11.69
N GLU A 139 19.35 25.25 -12.53
CA GLU A 139 20.12 24.86 -13.72
C GLU A 139 21.37 24.03 -13.37
N ASN A 140 21.98 24.26 -12.21
CA ASN A 140 23.14 23.50 -11.76
C ASN A 140 22.82 22.06 -11.32
N LEU A 141 21.53 21.71 -11.12
CA LEU A 141 21.08 20.37 -10.73
C LEU A 141 20.50 19.56 -11.89
N LEU A 142 20.19 20.19 -13.00
CA LEU A 142 19.68 19.57 -14.22
C LEU A 142 20.81 19.17 -15.17
#